data_d4804d8f183f1b1dcb5e0894a1600f85
#
_entry.id   d4804d8f183f1b1dcb5e0894a1600f85
#
_cell.length_a   1.000
_cell.length_b   1.000
_cell.length_c   1.000
_cell.angle_alpha   90.00
_cell.angle_beta   90.00
_cell.angle_gamma   90.00
#
_symmetry.space_group_name_H-M   'P 1'
#
loop_
_entity.id
_entity.type
_entity.pdbx_description
1 polymer ?
#
loop_
_entity_poly.entity_id
_entity_poly.type
_entity_poly.pdbx_seq_one_letter_code
_entity_poly.pdbx_strand_id
1 'polypeptide(L)'
;MAYLKDYIKRIKNNEEIMRPTEKLISERDRITSEYRELMDEDARSTFDEKITLSRKVFPYVEDHNFYIEHWALGTFWRKMRELSKMLHKCGFWDKEDGMFYLSRTEVRDVLWDYASSWAIGSENHGKDIWPKEIEHREKILKALSSQPPIPALNNPPKLITEPFTIMLWGITSESVERWLSSKTNESHFKGMAGSPGIVEGIARVLRGPEELNKLQK
;
A
#
# COMPACT_ATOMS: atom_id res chain seq x y z
N MET A 1 12.62 9.18 2.81
CA MET A 1 14.05 9.64 2.88
C MET A 1 14.36 10.45 4.13
N ALA A 2 13.52 11.40 4.58
CA ALA A 2 13.78 12.22 5.78
C ALA A 2 13.97 11.39 7.06
N TYR A 3 13.08 10.44 7.33
CA TYR A 3 13.17 9.56 8.50
C TYR A 3 14.45 8.72 8.54
N LEU A 4 14.87 8.14 7.41
CA LEU A 4 16.12 7.37 7.33
C LEU A 4 17.34 8.23 7.66
N LYS A 5 17.37 9.48 7.18
CA LYS A 5 18.44 10.43 7.51
C LYS A 5 18.45 10.78 9.00
N ASP A 6 17.27 10.96 9.59
CA ASP A 6 17.14 11.24 11.03
C ASP A 6 17.62 10.04 11.87
N TYR A 7 17.19 8.81 11.54
CA TYR A 7 17.69 7.61 12.19
C TYR A 7 19.21 7.43 12.09
N ILE A 8 19.77 7.64 10.90
CA ILE A 8 21.22 7.57 10.69
C ILE A 8 21.94 8.63 11.53
N LYS A 9 21.40 9.86 11.62
CA LYS A 9 21.95 10.93 12.45
C LYS A 9 21.94 10.56 13.92
N ARG A 10 20.84 10.01 14.44
CA ARG A 10 20.71 9.52 15.82
C ARG A 10 21.69 8.41 16.13
N ILE A 11 21.81 7.40 15.25
CA ILE A 11 22.78 6.32 15.40
C ILE A 11 24.22 6.87 15.45
N LYS A 12 24.58 7.83 14.57
CA LYS A 12 25.90 8.46 14.56
C LYS A 12 26.20 9.26 15.83
N ASN A 13 25.18 9.81 16.46
CA ASN A 13 25.28 10.55 17.72
C ASN A 13 25.24 9.63 18.95
N ASN A 14 25.23 8.29 18.79
CA ASN A 14 25.02 7.31 19.86
C ASN A 14 23.72 7.56 20.66
N GLU A 15 22.70 8.14 20.03
CA GLU A 15 21.40 8.29 20.65
C GLU A 15 20.67 6.93 20.61
N GLU A 16 20.19 6.50 21.76
CA GLU A 16 19.42 5.26 21.87
C GLU A 16 18.05 5.44 21.23
N ILE A 17 17.77 4.66 20.19
CA ILE A 17 16.48 4.69 19.48
C ILE A 17 15.55 3.69 20.18
N MET A 18 15.07 4.06 21.37
CA MET A 18 14.07 3.26 22.08
C MET A 18 12.66 3.75 21.70
N ARG A 19 11.79 2.80 21.39
CA ARG A 19 10.35 3.09 21.35
C ARG A 19 9.88 3.31 22.78
N PRO A 20 9.04 4.30 23.06
CA PRO A 20 8.51 4.53 24.41
C PRO A 20 7.46 3.48 24.78
N THR A 21 7.81 2.19 24.69
CA THR A 21 6.90 1.06 24.79
C THR A 21 6.24 1.00 26.15
N GLU A 22 6.98 1.20 27.21
CA GLU A 22 6.45 1.20 28.59
C GLU A 22 5.43 2.32 28.82
N LYS A 23 5.75 3.52 28.34
CA LYS A 23 4.82 4.66 28.40
C LYS A 23 3.55 4.39 27.63
N LEU A 24 3.65 3.81 26.42
CA LEU A 24 2.49 3.48 25.59
C LEU A 24 1.64 2.38 26.21
N ILE A 25 2.27 1.38 26.83
CA ILE A 25 1.56 0.31 27.55
C ILE A 25 0.83 0.88 28.77
N SER A 26 1.48 1.70 29.57
CA SER A 26 0.88 2.33 30.76
C SER A 26 -0.31 3.21 30.37
N GLU A 27 -0.17 4.00 29.30
CA GLU A 27 -1.27 4.85 28.82
C GLU A 27 -2.44 4.03 28.27
N ARG A 28 -2.17 2.98 27.52
CA ARG A 28 -3.18 2.03 27.02
C ARG A 28 -3.94 1.40 28.19
N ASP A 29 -3.24 0.96 29.23
CA ASP A 29 -3.86 0.29 30.35
C ASP A 29 -4.66 1.27 31.21
N ARG A 30 -4.17 2.50 31.38
CA ARG A 30 -4.95 3.60 32.01
C ARG A 30 -6.26 3.85 31.27
N ILE A 31 -6.21 4.07 29.95
CA ILE A 31 -7.40 4.30 29.13
C ILE A 31 -8.36 3.10 29.20
N THR A 32 -7.83 1.89 29.14
CA THR A 32 -8.64 0.66 29.26
C THR A 32 -9.41 0.63 30.58
N SER A 33 -8.76 0.98 31.69
CA SER A 33 -9.36 1.01 33.03
C SER A 33 -10.45 2.08 33.12
N GLU A 34 -10.19 3.27 32.59
CA GLU A 34 -11.18 4.37 32.57
C GLU A 34 -12.46 3.98 31.82
N TYR A 35 -12.31 3.40 30.62
CA TYR A 35 -13.50 2.94 29.88
C TYR A 35 -14.24 1.82 30.60
N ARG A 36 -13.51 0.90 31.23
CA ARG A 36 -14.08 -0.22 31.98
C ARG A 36 -14.92 0.27 33.18
N GLU A 37 -14.48 1.32 33.86
CA GLU A 37 -15.17 1.90 34.99
C GLU A 37 -16.55 2.56 34.61
N LEU A 38 -16.65 3.03 33.37
CA LEU A 38 -17.90 3.65 32.87
C LEU A 38 -18.97 2.62 32.49
N MET A 39 -18.68 1.33 32.53
CA MET A 39 -19.59 0.26 32.07
C MET A 39 -20.29 -0.43 33.24
N ASP A 40 -21.47 -0.96 32.98
CA ASP A 40 -22.15 -1.89 33.89
C ASP A 40 -21.46 -3.28 33.88
N GLU A 41 -21.89 -4.17 34.75
CA GLU A 41 -21.23 -5.45 35.00
C GLU A 41 -21.29 -6.37 33.77
N ASP A 42 -22.40 -6.42 33.05
CA ASP A 42 -22.60 -7.22 31.86
C ASP A 42 -21.74 -6.71 30.69
N ALA A 43 -21.71 -5.40 30.50
CA ALA A 43 -20.88 -4.76 29.49
C ALA A 43 -19.37 -4.94 29.78
N ARG A 44 -18.95 -4.93 31.07
CA ARG A 44 -17.56 -5.18 31.47
C ARG A 44 -17.06 -6.56 31.03
N SER A 45 -17.87 -7.59 31.25
CA SER A 45 -17.52 -8.96 30.86
C SER A 45 -17.23 -9.05 29.36
N THR A 46 -18.14 -8.50 28.56
CA THR A 46 -17.99 -8.47 27.09
C THR A 46 -16.78 -7.62 26.66
N PHE A 47 -16.55 -6.50 27.32
CA PHE A 47 -15.40 -5.63 27.04
C PHE A 47 -14.07 -6.33 27.33
N ASP A 48 -13.96 -6.96 28.52
CA ASP A 48 -12.76 -7.67 28.94
C ASP A 48 -12.42 -8.84 27.99
N GLU A 49 -13.43 -9.58 27.51
CA GLU A 49 -13.26 -10.64 26.53
C GLU A 49 -12.74 -10.08 25.19
N LYS A 50 -13.39 -9.05 24.66
CA LYS A 50 -13.02 -8.44 23.38
C LYS A 50 -11.63 -7.78 23.42
N ILE A 51 -11.30 -7.07 24.48
CA ILE A 51 -9.98 -6.44 24.65
C ILE A 51 -8.89 -7.50 24.76
N THR A 52 -9.16 -8.60 25.48
CA THR A 52 -8.22 -9.73 25.62
C THR A 52 -7.99 -10.41 24.27
N LEU A 53 -9.04 -10.64 23.51
CA LEU A 53 -8.95 -11.21 22.18
C LEU A 53 -8.15 -10.27 21.25
N SER A 54 -8.47 -8.99 21.24
CA SER A 54 -7.77 -7.97 20.43
C SER A 54 -6.27 -7.93 20.74
N ARG A 55 -5.89 -7.95 22.02
CA ARG A 55 -4.50 -7.96 22.46
C ARG A 55 -3.72 -9.21 22.04
N LYS A 56 -4.41 -10.32 21.82
CA LYS A 56 -3.81 -11.57 21.30
C LYS A 56 -3.70 -11.57 19.76
N VAL A 57 -4.70 -11.05 19.08
CA VAL A 57 -4.79 -11.12 17.62
C VAL A 57 -4.00 -10.01 16.94
N PHE A 58 -4.01 -8.79 17.48
CA PHE A 58 -3.35 -7.64 16.87
C PHE A 58 -1.85 -7.85 16.58
N PRO A 59 -1.04 -8.36 17.52
CA PRO A 59 0.37 -8.65 17.24
C PRO A 59 0.55 -9.63 16.07
N TYR A 60 -0.31 -10.65 15.98
CA TYR A 60 -0.28 -11.59 14.86
C TYR A 60 -0.57 -10.90 13.52
N VAL A 61 -1.54 -10.00 13.47
CA VAL A 61 -1.85 -9.24 12.25
C VAL A 61 -0.67 -8.35 11.82
N GLU A 62 -0.04 -7.68 12.76
CA GLU A 62 1.14 -6.84 12.49
C GLU A 62 2.34 -7.67 12.03
N ASP A 63 2.60 -8.81 12.68
CA ASP A 63 3.66 -9.73 12.28
C ASP A 63 3.39 -10.31 10.89
N HIS A 64 2.15 -10.69 10.59
CA HIS A 64 1.75 -11.13 9.25
C HIS A 64 2.01 -10.05 8.20
N ASN A 65 1.56 -8.82 8.46
CA ASN A 65 1.81 -7.70 7.56
C ASN A 65 3.30 -7.47 7.33
N PHE A 66 4.11 -7.51 8.39
CA PHE A 66 5.55 -7.29 8.26
C PHE A 66 6.24 -8.45 7.53
N TYR A 67 6.07 -9.69 7.98
CA TYR A 67 6.83 -10.83 7.45
C TYR A 67 6.31 -11.35 6.11
N ILE A 68 5.01 -11.31 5.89
CA ILE A 68 4.39 -11.86 4.68
C ILE A 68 4.18 -10.76 3.64
N GLU A 69 3.42 -9.71 3.99
CA GLU A 69 3.03 -8.69 3.01
C GLU A 69 4.21 -7.80 2.60
N HIS A 70 5.09 -7.43 3.52
CA HIS A 70 6.18 -6.49 3.22
C HIS A 70 7.48 -7.21 2.92
N TRP A 71 7.96 -8.06 3.80
CA TRP A 71 9.28 -8.67 3.64
C TRP A 71 9.30 -9.75 2.56
N ALA A 72 8.39 -10.73 2.62
CA ALA A 72 8.36 -11.81 1.63
C ALA A 72 8.06 -11.26 0.23
N LEU A 73 7.05 -10.38 0.09
CA LEU A 73 6.75 -9.72 -1.19
C LEU A 73 7.90 -8.81 -1.64
N GLY A 74 8.51 -8.06 -0.74
CA GLY A 74 9.68 -7.22 -1.06
C GLY A 74 10.84 -8.06 -1.59
N THR A 75 11.09 -9.23 -1.02
CA THR A 75 12.12 -10.18 -1.50
C THR A 75 11.74 -10.74 -2.86
N PHE A 76 10.48 -11.17 -3.04
CA PHE A 76 9.94 -11.66 -4.31
C PHE A 76 10.12 -10.61 -5.44
N TRP A 77 9.65 -9.40 -5.23
CA TRP A 77 9.74 -8.34 -6.24
C TRP A 77 11.18 -7.94 -6.57
N ARG A 78 12.07 -7.98 -5.59
CA ARG A 78 13.52 -7.79 -5.85
C ARG A 78 14.07 -8.86 -6.79
N LYS A 79 13.71 -10.13 -6.59
CA LYS A 79 14.12 -11.22 -7.47
C LYS A 79 13.51 -11.12 -8.86
N MET A 80 12.26 -10.68 -8.96
CA MET A 80 11.62 -10.39 -10.25
C MET A 80 12.34 -9.26 -11.01
N ARG A 81 12.81 -8.22 -10.31
CA ARG A 81 13.62 -7.17 -10.95
C ARG A 81 14.99 -7.67 -11.39
N GLU A 82 15.65 -8.52 -10.60
CA GLU A 82 16.90 -9.16 -11.00
C GLU A 82 16.71 -10.01 -12.26
N LEU A 83 15.61 -10.77 -12.33
CA LEU A 83 15.24 -11.54 -13.53
C LEU A 83 14.99 -10.64 -14.74
N SER A 84 14.23 -9.56 -14.58
CA SER A 84 13.98 -8.59 -15.65
C SER A 84 15.28 -8.00 -16.20
N LYS A 85 16.22 -7.64 -15.32
CA LYS A 85 17.55 -7.14 -15.71
C LYS A 85 18.38 -8.19 -16.46
N MET A 86 18.30 -9.45 -16.06
CA MET A 86 18.99 -10.55 -16.74
C MET A 86 18.43 -10.70 -18.16
N LEU A 87 17.12 -10.76 -18.33
CA LEU A 87 16.47 -10.89 -19.63
C LEU A 87 16.70 -9.66 -20.52
N HIS A 88 16.75 -8.44 -19.96
CA HIS A 88 17.18 -7.25 -20.68
C HIS A 88 18.59 -7.41 -21.26
N LYS A 89 19.55 -7.90 -20.47
CA LYS A 89 20.91 -8.17 -20.94
C LYS A 89 20.96 -9.25 -22.03
N CYS A 90 19.99 -10.15 -22.05
CA CYS A 90 19.81 -11.14 -23.09
C CYS A 90 19.10 -10.61 -24.35
N GLY A 91 18.73 -9.33 -24.37
CA GLY A 91 18.16 -8.66 -25.53
C GLY A 91 16.65 -8.80 -25.70
N PHE A 92 15.91 -9.25 -24.68
CA PHE A 92 14.46 -9.39 -24.77
C PHE A 92 13.71 -8.04 -24.77
N TRP A 93 14.31 -7.00 -24.21
CA TRP A 93 13.77 -5.62 -24.17
C TRP A 93 14.83 -4.58 -23.86
N ASP A 94 14.51 -3.33 -24.15
CA ASP A 94 15.46 -2.21 -24.08
C ASP A 94 15.58 -1.58 -22.68
N LYS A 95 14.68 -1.91 -21.74
CA LYS A 95 14.63 -1.32 -20.40
C LYS A 95 14.76 -2.38 -19.32
N GLU A 96 15.49 -2.09 -18.25
CA GLU A 96 15.70 -3.04 -17.15
C GLU A 96 14.41 -3.57 -16.54
N ASP A 97 13.35 -2.75 -16.47
CA ASP A 97 12.05 -3.10 -15.90
C ASP A 97 11.01 -3.55 -16.97
N GLY A 98 11.44 -3.89 -18.20
CA GLY A 98 10.56 -4.26 -19.31
C GLY A 98 9.61 -5.42 -19.01
N MET A 99 10.04 -6.39 -18.20
CA MET A 99 9.22 -7.53 -17.80
C MET A 99 7.88 -7.13 -17.16
N PHE A 100 7.82 -5.99 -16.46
CA PHE A 100 6.62 -5.54 -15.75
C PHE A 100 5.52 -5.01 -16.67
N TYR A 101 5.77 -4.90 -17.96
CA TYR A 101 4.76 -4.65 -18.98
C TYR A 101 4.14 -5.93 -19.54
N LEU A 102 4.65 -7.11 -19.16
CA LEU A 102 4.19 -8.40 -19.64
C LEU A 102 3.22 -9.04 -18.64
N SER A 103 2.29 -9.80 -19.16
CA SER A 103 1.44 -10.68 -18.35
C SER A 103 2.23 -11.89 -17.84
N ARG A 104 1.70 -12.55 -16.81
CA ARG A 104 2.30 -13.78 -16.26
C ARG A 104 2.54 -14.86 -17.33
N THR A 105 1.63 -14.99 -18.27
CA THR A 105 1.73 -15.97 -19.36
C THR A 105 2.87 -15.64 -20.30
N GLU A 106 2.98 -14.38 -20.68
CA GLU A 106 4.04 -13.90 -21.58
C GLU A 106 5.44 -14.01 -20.94
N VAL A 107 5.56 -13.74 -19.64
CA VAL A 107 6.83 -13.98 -18.92
C VAL A 107 7.23 -15.46 -18.99
N ARG A 108 6.28 -16.38 -18.88
CA ARG A 108 6.55 -17.82 -19.09
C ARG A 108 7.04 -18.10 -20.50
N ASP A 109 6.43 -17.48 -21.49
CA ASP A 109 6.82 -17.67 -22.90
C ASP A 109 8.23 -17.11 -23.19
N VAL A 110 8.57 -15.96 -22.59
CA VAL A 110 9.93 -15.40 -22.60
C VAL A 110 10.93 -16.38 -21.98
N LEU A 111 10.62 -16.96 -20.85
CA LEU A 111 11.51 -17.90 -20.16
C LEU A 111 11.69 -19.19 -20.97
N TRP A 112 10.63 -19.64 -21.64
CA TRP A 112 10.69 -20.80 -22.54
C TRP A 112 11.57 -20.50 -23.77
N ASP A 113 11.41 -19.35 -24.41
CA ASP A 113 12.24 -18.92 -25.54
C ASP A 113 13.71 -18.81 -25.13
N TYR A 114 14.00 -18.19 -23.98
CA TYR A 114 15.35 -18.11 -23.43
C TYR A 114 15.98 -19.49 -23.21
N ALA A 115 15.25 -20.40 -22.55
CA ALA A 115 15.76 -21.75 -22.24
C ALA A 115 15.97 -22.57 -23.51
N SER A 116 15.02 -22.52 -24.46
CA SER A 116 15.07 -23.26 -25.71
C SER A 116 16.21 -22.76 -26.61
N SER A 117 16.31 -21.46 -26.76
CA SER A 117 17.40 -20.83 -27.58
C SER A 117 18.78 -21.15 -27.01
N TRP A 118 18.92 -21.07 -25.69
CA TRP A 118 20.17 -21.47 -25.02
C TRP A 118 20.51 -22.96 -25.27
N ALA A 119 19.51 -23.83 -25.14
CA ALA A 119 19.72 -25.28 -25.26
C ALA A 119 20.17 -25.72 -26.66
N ILE A 120 19.75 -25.03 -27.72
CA ILE A 120 20.08 -25.34 -29.10
C ILE A 120 21.15 -24.39 -29.71
N GLY A 121 21.62 -23.42 -28.93
CA GLY A 121 22.65 -22.46 -29.38
C GLY A 121 22.13 -21.46 -30.42
N SER A 122 20.80 -21.16 -30.42
CA SER A 122 20.22 -20.19 -31.33
C SER A 122 20.02 -18.82 -30.62
N GLU A 123 19.79 -17.79 -31.42
CA GLU A 123 19.28 -16.52 -30.87
C GLU A 123 17.84 -16.66 -30.42
N ASN A 124 17.46 -15.90 -29.38
CA ASN A 124 16.08 -15.84 -28.92
C ASN A 124 15.18 -15.06 -29.90
N HIS A 125 13.93 -15.48 -30.04
CA HIS A 125 12.96 -14.86 -30.95
C HIS A 125 12.27 -13.64 -30.31
N GLY A 126 12.26 -13.59 -28.97
CA GLY A 126 11.56 -12.55 -28.20
C GLY A 126 12.11 -11.15 -28.42
N LYS A 127 13.38 -11.01 -28.85
CA LYS A 127 13.98 -9.70 -29.18
C LYS A 127 13.24 -8.92 -30.29
N ASP A 128 12.56 -9.61 -31.17
CA ASP A 128 11.83 -8.98 -32.29
C ASP A 128 10.37 -8.68 -31.92
N ILE A 129 9.88 -9.26 -30.85
CA ILE A 129 8.46 -9.20 -30.44
C ILE A 129 8.28 -8.27 -29.24
N TRP A 130 8.97 -8.54 -28.14
CA TRP A 130 8.69 -7.93 -26.85
C TRP A 130 9.00 -6.43 -26.78
N PRO A 131 10.06 -5.88 -27.38
CA PRO A 131 10.29 -4.44 -27.35
C PRO A 131 9.13 -3.63 -27.94
N LYS A 132 8.52 -4.11 -29.02
CA LYS A 132 7.39 -3.44 -29.67
C LYS A 132 6.12 -3.50 -28.81
N GLU A 133 5.88 -4.67 -28.19
CA GLU A 133 4.73 -4.86 -27.31
C GLU A 133 4.84 -4.01 -26.03
N ILE A 134 6.03 -3.95 -25.44
CA ILE A 134 6.32 -3.11 -24.28
C ILE A 134 6.11 -1.62 -24.63
N GLU A 135 6.63 -1.15 -25.75
CA GLU A 135 6.46 0.24 -26.20
C GLU A 135 4.97 0.57 -26.39
N HIS A 136 4.22 -0.37 -27.00
CA HIS A 136 2.77 -0.21 -27.17
C HIS A 136 2.04 -0.06 -25.83
N ARG A 137 2.33 -0.94 -24.86
CA ARG A 137 1.71 -0.90 -23.54
C ARG A 137 2.11 0.33 -22.73
N GLU A 138 3.34 0.80 -22.86
CA GLU A 138 3.75 2.07 -22.25
C GLU A 138 2.92 3.24 -22.76
N LYS A 139 2.65 3.31 -24.08
CA LYS A 139 1.81 4.34 -24.66
C LYS A 139 0.39 4.29 -24.10
N ILE A 140 -0.17 3.08 -23.96
CA ILE A 140 -1.51 2.88 -23.37
C ILE A 140 -1.51 3.35 -21.91
N LEU A 141 -0.56 2.91 -21.10
CA LEU A 141 -0.49 3.29 -19.68
C LEU A 141 -0.30 4.80 -19.51
N LYS A 142 0.52 5.42 -20.35
CA LYS A 142 0.72 6.86 -20.34
C LYS A 142 -0.57 7.62 -20.69
N ALA A 143 -1.32 7.14 -21.70
CA ALA A 143 -2.59 7.73 -22.06
C ALA A 143 -3.63 7.58 -20.94
N LEU A 144 -3.71 6.40 -20.32
CA LEU A 144 -4.63 6.14 -19.21
C LEU A 144 -4.26 6.95 -17.96
N SER A 145 -2.98 7.11 -17.65
CA SER A 145 -2.54 7.88 -16.48
C SER A 145 -2.83 9.37 -16.57
N SER A 146 -3.08 9.89 -17.77
CA SER A 146 -3.49 11.28 -17.97
C SER A 146 -4.99 11.52 -17.70
N GLN A 147 -5.77 10.46 -17.57
CA GLN A 147 -7.20 10.53 -17.30
C GLN A 147 -7.45 10.40 -15.79
N PRO A 148 -8.33 11.22 -15.21
CA PRO A 148 -8.73 11.00 -13.82
C PRO A 148 -9.40 9.63 -13.71
N PRO A 149 -9.12 8.87 -12.63
CA PRO A 149 -9.76 7.59 -12.43
C PRO A 149 -11.29 7.78 -12.38
N ILE A 150 -12.00 6.95 -13.14
CA ILE A 150 -13.44 6.90 -13.03
C ILE A 150 -13.79 6.45 -11.62
N PRO A 151 -14.75 7.11 -10.93
CA PRO A 151 -15.21 6.63 -9.64
C PRO A 151 -15.55 5.14 -9.71
N ALA A 152 -14.92 4.33 -8.89
CA ALA A 152 -15.05 2.87 -8.92
C ALA A 152 -16.48 2.38 -8.62
N LEU A 153 -17.35 3.28 -8.17
CA LEU A 153 -18.72 3.00 -7.78
C LEU A 153 -19.67 3.49 -8.87
N ASN A 154 -19.88 2.59 -9.85
CA ASN A 154 -20.97 2.78 -10.81
C ASN A 154 -22.19 2.08 -10.27
N ASN A 155 -23.25 2.49 -9.86
CA ASN A 155 -24.43 1.80 -9.32
C ASN A 155 -24.12 0.86 -8.14
N PRO A 156 -23.59 1.34 -7.02
CA PRO A 156 -23.35 0.49 -5.86
C PRO A 156 -24.69 -0.03 -5.29
N PRO A 157 -24.68 -1.20 -4.64
CA PRO A 157 -25.87 -1.70 -3.97
C PRO A 157 -26.28 -0.73 -2.84
N LYS A 158 -27.59 -0.58 -2.63
CA LYS A 158 -28.11 0.27 -1.55
C LYS A 158 -27.67 -0.18 -0.16
N LEU A 159 -27.45 -1.47 0.00
CA LEU A 159 -27.04 -2.06 1.26
C LEU A 159 -25.82 -2.95 1.03
N ILE A 160 -24.73 -2.65 1.74
CA ILE A 160 -23.51 -3.46 1.76
C ILE A 160 -23.54 -4.28 3.04
N THR A 161 -23.61 -5.62 2.86
CA THR A 161 -23.69 -6.58 3.97
C THR A 161 -22.53 -7.56 3.99
N GLU A 162 -21.68 -7.52 2.97
CA GLU A 162 -20.55 -8.45 2.85
C GLU A 162 -19.49 -8.12 3.91
N PRO A 163 -19.22 -9.05 4.87
CA PRO A 163 -18.39 -8.76 6.04
C PRO A 163 -16.93 -8.37 5.70
N PHE A 164 -16.34 -9.01 4.69
CA PHE A 164 -14.96 -8.71 4.29
C PHE A 164 -14.83 -7.34 3.66
N THR A 165 -15.79 -6.95 2.84
CA THR A 165 -15.87 -5.60 2.26
C THR A 165 -15.94 -4.53 3.35
N ILE A 166 -16.76 -4.76 4.37
CA ILE A 166 -16.92 -3.84 5.50
C ILE A 166 -15.67 -3.82 6.38
N MET A 167 -15.19 -5.00 6.77
CA MET A 167 -14.12 -5.15 7.76
C MET A 167 -12.74 -4.81 7.20
N LEU A 168 -12.41 -5.30 5.99
CA LEU A 168 -11.07 -5.13 5.42
C LEU A 168 -10.93 -3.82 4.63
N TRP A 169 -12.00 -3.36 3.98
CA TRP A 169 -11.95 -2.20 3.10
C TRP A 169 -12.63 -0.97 3.68
N GLY A 170 -13.34 -1.10 4.79
CA GLY A 170 -14.10 0.00 5.40
C GLY A 170 -15.23 0.52 4.51
N ILE A 171 -15.67 -0.28 3.53
CA ILE A 171 -16.73 0.10 2.60
C ILE A 171 -18.07 -0.28 3.20
N THR A 172 -18.74 0.68 3.83
CA THR A 172 -20.09 0.54 4.39
C THR A 172 -21.11 1.23 3.50
N SER A 173 -22.39 0.89 3.67
CA SER A 173 -23.49 1.59 2.98
C SER A 173 -23.43 3.10 3.21
N GLU A 174 -23.15 3.52 4.43
CA GLU A 174 -23.03 4.94 4.80
C GLU A 174 -21.82 5.62 4.14
N SER A 175 -20.67 4.92 4.05
CA SER A 175 -19.49 5.48 3.38
C SER A 175 -19.75 5.68 1.87
N VAL A 176 -20.41 4.71 1.24
CA VAL A 176 -20.80 4.80 -0.17
C VAL A 176 -21.79 5.92 -0.42
N GLU A 177 -22.85 6.01 0.41
CA GLU A 177 -23.84 7.07 0.32
C GLU A 177 -23.20 8.45 0.49
N ARG A 178 -22.27 8.58 1.41
CA ARG A 178 -21.48 9.81 1.62
C ARG A 178 -20.65 10.17 0.38
N TRP A 179 -19.99 9.21 -0.23
CA TRP A 179 -19.19 9.45 -1.45
C TRP A 179 -20.04 9.85 -2.65
N LEU A 180 -21.23 9.25 -2.80
CA LEU A 180 -22.17 9.58 -3.86
C LEU A 180 -22.90 10.91 -3.63
N SER A 181 -23.18 11.25 -2.38
CA SER A 181 -23.90 12.48 -2.02
C SER A 181 -22.97 13.71 -1.89
N SER A 182 -21.65 13.51 -1.87
CA SER A 182 -20.69 14.61 -1.84
C SER A 182 -20.71 15.39 -3.15
N LYS A 183 -21.76 16.19 -3.35
CA LYS A 183 -21.66 17.35 -4.23
C LYS A 183 -20.54 18.20 -3.66
N THR A 184 -19.47 18.35 -4.40
CA THR A 184 -18.34 19.20 -4.08
C THR A 184 -18.80 20.64 -3.89
N ASN A 185 -19.26 20.98 -2.70
CA ASN A 185 -19.23 22.35 -2.24
C ASN A 185 -17.76 22.66 -1.99
N GLU A 186 -17.16 23.46 -2.84
CA GLU A 186 -15.72 23.75 -2.89
C GLU A 186 -15.13 24.31 -1.60
N SER A 187 -15.96 24.63 -0.60
CA SER A 187 -15.55 25.23 0.66
C SER A 187 -15.35 24.24 1.83
N HIS A 188 -15.82 22.99 1.73
CA HIS A 188 -15.73 22.01 2.80
C HIS A 188 -15.32 20.63 2.31
N PHE A 189 -14.18 20.15 2.83
CA PHE A 189 -13.71 18.80 2.59
C PHE A 189 -13.85 17.96 3.84
N LYS A 190 -14.30 16.70 3.70
CA LYS A 190 -14.28 15.69 4.77
C LYS A 190 -13.34 14.56 4.35
N GLY A 191 -12.47 14.16 5.25
CA GLY A 191 -11.52 13.10 5.00
C GLY A 191 -11.09 12.42 6.30
N MET A 192 -10.15 11.49 6.19
CA MET A 192 -9.52 10.85 7.34
C MET A 192 -8.39 11.75 7.84
N ALA A 193 -8.42 12.10 9.11
CA ALA A 193 -7.36 12.90 9.73
C ALA A 193 -6.08 12.08 9.86
N GLY A 194 -5.02 12.49 9.19
CA GLY A 194 -3.69 11.90 9.33
C GLY A 194 -2.94 12.35 10.58
N SER A 195 -3.41 13.43 11.24
CA SER A 195 -2.88 13.96 12.49
C SER A 195 -4.00 14.58 13.32
N PRO A 196 -4.00 14.41 14.63
CA PRO A 196 -5.00 15.03 15.49
C PRO A 196 -4.76 16.55 15.62
N GLY A 197 -5.82 17.29 15.85
CA GLY A 197 -5.79 18.72 16.14
C GLY A 197 -6.60 19.57 15.17
N ILE A 198 -6.70 20.85 15.50
CA ILE A 198 -7.32 21.88 14.66
C ILE A 198 -6.23 22.88 14.29
N VAL A 199 -6.10 23.15 13.01
CA VAL A 199 -5.11 24.10 12.49
C VAL A 199 -5.79 25.05 11.51
N GLU A 200 -5.26 26.28 11.42
CA GLU A 200 -5.65 27.25 10.43
C GLU A 200 -4.45 27.57 9.55
N GLY A 201 -4.62 27.60 8.24
CA GLY A 201 -3.53 27.85 7.32
C GLY A 201 -3.92 27.64 5.86
N ILE A 202 -2.93 27.79 4.97
CA ILE A 202 -3.13 27.60 3.54
C ILE A 202 -3.19 26.10 3.24
N ALA A 203 -4.32 25.63 2.70
CA ALA A 203 -4.47 24.26 2.25
C ALA A 203 -3.51 23.96 1.08
N ARG A 204 -2.77 22.87 1.19
CA ARG A 204 -1.88 22.38 0.13
C ARG A 204 -2.25 20.93 -0.20
N VAL A 205 -2.65 20.71 -1.42
CA VAL A 205 -3.00 19.37 -1.93
C VAL A 205 -1.74 18.76 -2.53
N LEU A 206 -1.35 17.60 -2.00
CA LEU A 206 -0.27 16.78 -2.54
C LEU A 206 -0.88 15.54 -3.18
N ARG A 207 -0.49 15.23 -4.40
CA ARG A 207 -0.97 14.05 -5.15
C ARG A 207 -0.06 12.85 -5.01
N GLY A 208 1.18 13.06 -4.53
CA GLY A 208 2.14 12.00 -4.32
C GLY A 208 3.41 12.48 -3.60
N PRO A 209 4.30 11.56 -3.22
CA PRO A 209 5.55 11.87 -2.52
C PRO A 209 6.48 12.81 -3.30
N GLU A 210 6.39 12.83 -4.61
CA GLU A 210 7.14 13.70 -5.51
C GLU A 210 6.82 15.19 -5.32
N GLU A 211 5.65 15.48 -4.77
CA GLU A 211 5.19 16.85 -4.51
C GLU A 211 5.51 17.37 -3.10
N LEU A 212 6.25 16.61 -2.30
CA LEU A 212 6.63 17.01 -0.93
C LEU A 212 7.42 18.33 -0.86
N ASN A 213 8.10 18.71 -1.94
CA ASN A 213 8.78 19.98 -2.05
C ASN A 213 7.83 21.21 -2.06
N LYS A 214 6.53 21.00 -2.32
CA LYS A 214 5.50 22.03 -2.23
C LYS A 214 5.14 22.39 -0.77
N LEU A 215 5.53 21.56 0.20
CA LEU A 215 5.38 21.85 1.61
C LEU A 215 6.46 22.88 2.02
N GLN A 216 6.03 24.08 2.31
CA GLN A 216 6.86 25.10 2.95
C GLN A 216 6.53 25.13 4.43
N LYS A 217 7.56 25.36 5.25
CA LYS A 217 7.39 25.62 6.69
C LYS A 217 6.64 26.93 6.93
#